data_fdddfee66b6d961ff49183bf0b14f5d6
#
_entry.id   fdddfee66b6d961ff49183bf0b14f5d6
#
_cell.length_a   1.000
_cell.length_b   1.000
_cell.length_c   1.000
_cell.angle_alpha   90.00
_cell.angle_beta   90.00
_cell.angle_gamma   90.00
#
_symmetry.space_group_name_H-M   'P 1'
#
loop_
_entity.id
_entity.type
_entity.pdbx_description
1 polymer ?
#
loop_
_entity_poly.entity_id
_entity_poly.type
_entity_poly.pdbx_seq_one_letter_code
_entity_poly.pdbx_strand_id
1 'polypeptide(L)'
;MSWEADIEELRRREALARQMGGPDKVKRQHDAGRLTVRERIDALLDSGSFHEIGTVAGRAQYGDNDEIESFQPANFILGRGRIEGRPVVVGGDDFTVRGGAADASIRQKQVMSEQMANELRIPLVRLVDGTGGGGSVKTIETQGYTYVP
;
A
#
# COMPACT_ATOMS: atom_id res chain seq x y z
N MET A 1 24.60 -5.38 22.87
CA MET A 1 23.92 -5.54 21.57
C MET A 1 23.15 -4.24 21.31
N SER A 2 23.39 -3.61 20.18
CA SER A 2 22.74 -2.36 19.78
C SER A 2 21.69 -2.69 18.72
N TRP A 3 20.51 -2.11 18.83
CA TRP A 3 19.41 -2.25 17.87
C TRP A 3 19.47 -1.20 16.74
N GLU A 4 20.52 -0.37 16.72
CA GLU A 4 20.62 0.75 15.79
C GLU A 4 20.62 0.29 14.33
N ALA A 5 21.36 -0.77 14.01
CA ALA A 5 21.41 -1.31 12.65
C ALA A 5 20.04 -1.86 12.18
N ASP A 6 19.31 -2.55 13.08
CA ASP A 6 18.00 -3.10 12.77
C ASP A 6 16.96 -1.97 12.56
N ILE A 7 17.03 -0.92 13.38
CA ILE A 7 16.18 0.26 13.25
C ILE A 7 16.49 1.01 11.95
N GLU A 8 17.75 1.12 11.57
CA GLU A 8 18.17 1.77 10.34
C GLU A 8 17.68 1.00 9.10
N GLU A 9 17.81 -0.33 9.12
CA GLU A 9 17.28 -1.18 8.07
C GLU A 9 15.75 -1.09 7.96
N LEU A 10 15.02 -1.07 9.07
CA LEU A 10 13.58 -0.87 9.08
C LEU A 10 13.18 0.47 8.44
N ARG A 11 13.86 1.55 8.81
CA ARG A 11 13.63 2.88 8.22
C ARG A 11 13.93 2.90 6.72
N ARG A 12 14.97 2.20 6.28
CA ARG A 12 15.28 2.04 4.85
C ARG A 12 14.13 1.35 4.11
N ARG A 13 13.61 0.25 4.66
CA ARG A 13 12.45 -0.47 4.08
C ARG A 13 11.20 0.39 4.03
N GLU A 14 10.92 1.15 5.06
CA GLU A 14 9.80 2.09 5.07
C GLU A 14 9.97 3.18 4.00
N ALA A 15 11.18 3.72 3.83
CA ALA A 15 11.48 4.70 2.80
C ALA A 15 11.27 4.13 1.39
N LEU A 16 11.69 2.88 1.13
CA LEU A 16 11.43 2.19 -0.13
C LEU A 16 9.93 1.98 -0.38
N ALA A 17 9.19 1.55 0.65
CA ALA A 17 7.74 1.35 0.55
C ALA A 17 7.00 2.66 0.23
N ARG A 18 7.44 3.78 0.77
CA ARG A 18 6.86 5.11 0.53
C ARG A 18 7.09 5.64 -0.89
N GLN A 19 8.04 5.07 -1.64
CA GLN A 19 8.24 5.41 -3.05
C GLN A 19 7.10 4.91 -3.96
N MET A 20 6.19 4.09 -3.42
CA MET A 20 5.05 3.54 -4.16
C MET A 20 5.52 2.82 -5.45
N GLY A 21 4.94 3.11 -6.59
CA GLY A 21 5.37 2.57 -7.88
C GLY A 21 6.61 3.24 -8.48
N GLY A 22 7.24 4.18 -7.75
CA GLY A 22 8.40 4.94 -8.17
C GLY A 22 8.06 6.29 -8.81
N PRO A 23 9.06 7.19 -8.95
CA PRO A 23 8.83 8.60 -9.31
C PRO A 23 8.14 8.77 -10.66
N ASP A 24 8.47 7.96 -11.65
CA ASP A 24 7.88 8.08 -13.00
C ASP A 24 6.37 7.77 -13.00
N LYS A 25 5.94 6.80 -12.20
CA LYS A 25 4.53 6.42 -12.12
C LYS A 25 3.73 7.40 -11.26
N VAL A 26 4.34 7.92 -10.20
CA VAL A 26 3.78 9.02 -9.42
C VAL A 26 3.59 10.26 -10.31
N LYS A 27 4.64 10.63 -11.06
CA LYS A 27 4.56 11.74 -12.03
C LYS A 27 3.42 11.54 -13.04
N ARG A 28 3.27 10.31 -13.56
CA ARG A 28 2.16 10.00 -14.50
C ARG A 28 0.79 10.19 -13.89
N GLN A 29 0.60 9.88 -12.59
CA GLN A 29 -0.64 10.18 -11.87
C GLN A 29 -0.90 11.68 -11.86
N HIS A 30 0.11 12.47 -11.49
CA HIS A 30 -0.01 13.93 -11.43
C HIS A 30 -0.25 14.55 -12.80
N ASP A 31 0.47 14.11 -13.85
CA ASP A 31 0.26 14.58 -15.22
C ASP A 31 -1.17 14.32 -15.73
N ALA A 32 -1.82 13.27 -15.20
CA ALA A 32 -3.23 12.96 -15.47
C ALA A 32 -4.22 13.72 -14.57
N GLY A 33 -3.74 14.67 -13.74
CA GLY A 33 -4.57 15.42 -12.79
C GLY A 33 -5.08 14.62 -11.61
N ARG A 34 -4.42 13.51 -11.26
CA ARG A 34 -4.84 12.62 -10.19
C ARG A 34 -3.88 12.70 -9.00
N LEU A 35 -4.43 12.60 -7.81
CA LEU A 35 -3.66 12.40 -6.59
C LEU A 35 -3.23 10.93 -6.46
N THR A 36 -2.07 10.69 -5.85
CA THR A 36 -1.70 9.35 -5.36
C THR A 36 -2.58 8.93 -4.20
N VAL A 37 -2.59 7.64 -3.87
CA VAL A 37 -3.36 7.15 -2.71
C VAL A 37 -2.93 7.80 -1.40
N ARG A 38 -1.62 8.08 -1.21
CA ARG A 38 -1.12 8.74 0.00
C ARG A 38 -1.62 10.18 0.10
N GLU A 39 -1.57 10.93 -0.98
CA GLU A 39 -2.11 12.30 -1.03
C GLU A 39 -3.63 12.32 -0.80
N ARG A 40 -4.36 11.30 -1.31
CA ARG A 40 -5.80 11.18 -1.05
C ARG A 40 -6.09 10.89 0.42
N ILE A 41 -5.29 10.05 1.07
CA ILE A 41 -5.39 9.76 2.50
C ILE A 41 -5.08 11.02 3.32
N ASP A 42 -4.02 11.73 2.97
CA ASP A 42 -3.63 12.97 3.66
C ASP A 42 -4.69 14.08 3.50
N ALA A 43 -5.34 14.16 2.33
CA ALA A 43 -6.42 15.12 2.08
C ALA A 43 -7.73 14.75 2.80
N LEU A 44 -7.95 13.46 3.09
CA LEU A 44 -9.15 12.96 3.75
C LEU A 44 -9.09 13.10 5.26
N LEU A 45 -7.93 12.81 5.84
CA LEU A 45 -7.77 12.68 7.29
C LEU A 45 -7.33 13.98 7.95
N ASP A 46 -7.66 14.11 9.21
CA ASP A 46 -7.14 15.18 10.07
C ASP A 46 -5.60 15.12 10.07
N SER A 47 -4.97 16.26 9.95
CA SER A 47 -3.51 16.39 9.85
C SER A 47 -2.79 15.64 10.98
N GLY A 48 -1.83 14.80 10.62
CA GLY A 48 -1.01 14.02 11.56
C GLY A 48 -1.75 12.88 12.25
N SER A 49 -3.01 12.58 11.90
CA SER A 49 -3.78 11.53 12.53
C SER A 49 -3.56 10.14 11.93
N PHE A 50 -2.89 10.04 10.78
CA PHE A 50 -2.72 8.78 10.07
C PHE A 50 -1.65 7.90 10.71
N HIS A 51 -2.05 6.68 11.09
CA HIS A 51 -1.16 5.61 11.54
C HIS A 51 -1.22 4.46 10.54
N GLU A 52 -0.22 4.38 9.66
CA GLU A 52 -0.12 3.32 8.66
C GLU A 52 0.20 1.98 9.32
N ILE A 53 -0.41 0.91 8.81
CA ILE A 53 -0.22 -0.48 9.26
C ILE A 53 0.33 -1.30 8.11
N GLY A 54 1.41 -2.04 8.38
CA GLY A 54 2.08 -2.87 7.38
C GLY A 54 2.75 -2.05 6.28
N THR A 55 3.41 -0.95 6.63
CA THR A 55 4.14 -0.08 5.69
C THR A 55 5.14 -0.86 4.84
N VAL A 56 5.88 -1.79 5.47
CA VAL A 56 6.90 -2.62 4.81
C VAL A 56 6.34 -3.88 4.15
N ALA A 57 5.02 -4.02 4.08
CA ALA A 57 4.43 -5.14 3.35
C ALA A 57 4.68 -5.00 1.85
N GLY A 58 5.27 -6.02 1.24
CA GLY A 58 5.66 -5.99 -0.17
C GLY A 58 6.45 -7.23 -0.55
N ARG A 59 7.13 -7.14 -1.68
CA ARG A 59 8.06 -8.17 -2.18
C ARG A 59 9.44 -7.57 -2.31
N ALA A 60 10.40 -8.08 -1.56
CA ALA A 60 11.81 -7.73 -1.68
C ALA A 60 12.54 -8.76 -2.55
N GLN A 61 13.50 -8.30 -3.32
CA GLN A 61 14.53 -9.12 -3.94
C GLN A 61 15.86 -8.81 -3.25
N TYR A 62 16.58 -9.84 -2.88
CA TYR A 62 17.85 -9.73 -2.19
C TYR A 62 18.98 -10.16 -3.11
N GLY A 63 20.09 -9.43 -3.06
CA GLY A 63 21.34 -9.77 -3.72
C GLY A 63 22.19 -10.77 -2.91
N ASP A 64 23.39 -11.03 -3.42
CA ASP A 64 24.31 -12.04 -2.85
C ASP A 64 24.76 -11.74 -1.41
N ASN A 65 24.65 -10.50 -0.95
CA ASN A 65 25.02 -10.05 0.38
C ASN A 65 23.83 -9.83 1.33
N ASP A 66 22.68 -10.43 1.04
CA ASP A 66 21.42 -10.21 1.75
C ASP A 66 20.92 -8.74 1.75
N GLU A 67 21.46 -7.92 0.86
CA GLU A 67 20.98 -6.55 0.66
C GLU A 67 19.73 -6.50 -0.22
N ILE A 68 18.83 -5.58 0.08
CA ILE A 68 17.65 -5.37 -0.77
C ILE A 68 18.08 -4.67 -2.07
N GLU A 69 18.02 -5.39 -3.17
CA GLU A 69 18.25 -4.86 -4.53
C GLU A 69 17.01 -4.14 -5.08
N SER A 70 15.84 -4.69 -4.84
CA SER A 70 14.58 -4.08 -5.24
C SER A 70 13.47 -4.37 -4.27
N PHE A 71 12.53 -3.44 -4.17
CA PHE A 71 11.35 -3.58 -3.32
C PHE A 71 10.11 -3.11 -4.07
N GLN A 72 9.13 -4.01 -4.21
CA GLN A 72 7.80 -3.69 -4.70
C GLN A 72 6.84 -3.64 -3.51
N PRO A 73 6.36 -2.46 -3.09
CA PRO A 73 5.39 -2.37 -2.01
C PRO A 73 4.07 -3.00 -2.41
N ALA A 74 3.28 -3.38 -1.42
CA ALA A 74 1.88 -3.74 -1.64
C ALA A 74 1.13 -2.55 -2.26
N ASN A 75 0.27 -2.83 -3.23
CA ASN A 75 -0.57 -1.81 -3.84
C ASN A 75 -1.82 -1.46 -3.03
N PHE A 76 -1.72 -1.56 -1.72
CA PHE A 76 -2.79 -1.23 -0.79
C PHE A 76 -2.24 -0.59 0.48
N ILE A 77 -2.64 0.63 0.74
CA ILE A 77 -2.30 1.36 1.96
C ILE A 77 -3.42 1.16 2.98
N LEU A 78 -3.04 0.75 4.17
CA LEU A 78 -3.96 0.52 5.29
C LEU A 78 -3.52 1.31 6.50
N GLY A 79 -4.45 1.88 7.22
CA GLY A 79 -4.17 2.52 8.50
C GLY A 79 -5.42 2.97 9.24
N ARG A 80 -5.18 3.64 10.34
CA ARG A 80 -6.21 4.32 11.14
C ARG A 80 -5.93 5.81 11.14
N GLY A 81 -6.98 6.60 11.20
CA GLY A 81 -6.89 8.04 11.30
C GLY A 81 -8.15 8.64 11.89
N ARG A 82 -8.30 9.94 11.71
CA ARG A 82 -9.49 10.68 12.14
C ARG A 82 -10.02 11.52 10.99
N ILE A 83 -11.33 11.66 10.94
CA ILE A 83 -12.04 12.63 10.07
C ILE A 83 -12.89 13.48 11.00
N GLU A 84 -12.60 14.79 11.08
CA GLU A 84 -13.28 15.70 12.01
C GLU A 84 -13.29 15.17 13.46
N GLY A 85 -12.15 14.66 13.92
CA GLY A 85 -11.96 14.07 15.23
C GLY A 85 -12.51 12.65 15.40
N ARG A 86 -13.28 12.12 14.44
CA ARG A 86 -13.90 10.78 14.52
C ARG A 86 -12.93 9.72 14.02
N PRO A 87 -12.69 8.63 14.78
CA PRO A 87 -11.80 7.57 14.37
C PRO A 87 -12.38 6.79 13.19
N VAL A 88 -11.50 6.44 12.24
CA VAL A 88 -11.83 5.64 11.07
C VAL A 88 -10.68 4.67 10.76
N VAL A 89 -11.00 3.54 10.15
CA VAL A 89 -10.05 2.76 9.37
C VAL A 89 -10.08 3.27 7.94
N VAL A 90 -8.92 3.44 7.32
CA VAL A 90 -8.83 3.83 5.92
C VAL A 90 -8.00 2.80 5.16
N GLY A 91 -8.49 2.41 3.99
CA GLY A 91 -7.78 1.55 3.06
C GLY A 91 -7.87 2.14 1.65
N GLY A 92 -6.76 2.17 0.92
CA GLY A 92 -6.73 2.75 -0.41
C GLY A 92 -5.85 1.96 -1.37
N ASP A 93 -6.32 1.82 -2.63
CA ASP A 93 -5.58 1.16 -3.69
C ASP A 93 -4.51 2.10 -4.25
N ASP A 94 -3.27 1.61 -4.37
CA ASP A 94 -2.18 2.33 -5.01
C ASP A 94 -2.09 1.98 -6.49
N PHE A 95 -2.67 2.82 -7.34
CA PHE A 95 -2.63 2.65 -8.78
C PHE A 95 -1.24 2.77 -9.38
N THR A 96 -0.29 3.41 -8.70
CA THR A 96 1.10 3.53 -9.16
C THR A 96 1.82 2.19 -9.12
N VAL A 97 1.40 1.27 -8.24
CA VAL A 97 1.94 -0.09 -8.14
C VAL A 97 1.11 -1.02 -9.01
N ARG A 98 1.61 -1.34 -10.20
CA ARG A 98 1.00 -2.25 -11.18
C ARG A 98 -0.45 -1.93 -11.54
N GLY A 99 -0.82 -0.64 -11.54
CA GLY A 99 -2.17 -0.20 -11.87
C GLY A 99 -3.24 -0.68 -10.90
N GLY A 100 -2.90 -0.95 -9.65
CA GLY A 100 -3.83 -1.51 -8.66
C GLY A 100 -4.18 -2.99 -8.90
N ALA A 101 -3.43 -3.70 -9.77
CA ALA A 101 -3.75 -5.09 -10.11
C ALA A 101 -3.63 -6.04 -8.91
N ALA A 102 -4.53 -7.03 -8.85
CA ALA A 102 -4.63 -7.98 -7.75
C ALA A 102 -3.34 -8.79 -7.50
N ASP A 103 -2.49 -8.98 -8.52
CA ASP A 103 -1.22 -9.69 -8.41
C ASP A 103 -0.14 -8.96 -7.59
N ALA A 104 -0.28 -7.66 -7.40
CA ALA A 104 0.58 -6.86 -6.52
C ALA A 104 -0.03 -6.66 -5.14
N SER A 105 -1.24 -7.14 -4.91
CA SER A 105 -1.91 -7.00 -3.62
C SER A 105 -1.34 -7.98 -2.59
N ILE A 106 -1.37 -7.56 -1.34
CA ILE A 106 -1.25 -8.44 -0.20
C ILE A 106 -2.65 -8.54 0.39
N ARG A 107 -3.34 -9.63 0.06
CA ARG A 107 -4.74 -9.87 0.42
C ARG A 107 -5.03 -9.61 1.90
N GLN A 108 -4.09 -9.99 2.76
CA GLN A 108 -4.23 -9.82 4.20
C GLN A 108 -4.42 -8.35 4.60
N LYS A 109 -3.84 -7.39 3.88
CA LYS A 109 -4.04 -5.97 4.19
C LYS A 109 -5.49 -5.53 3.93
N GLN A 110 -6.10 -6.01 2.85
CA GLN A 110 -7.51 -5.70 2.53
C GLN A 110 -8.44 -6.33 3.56
N VAL A 111 -8.28 -7.63 3.82
CA VAL A 111 -9.08 -8.36 4.83
C VAL A 111 -8.90 -7.74 6.22
N MET A 112 -7.68 -7.40 6.61
CA MET A 112 -7.39 -6.76 7.90
C MET A 112 -8.09 -5.41 8.04
N SER A 113 -8.26 -4.64 6.95
CA SER A 113 -8.97 -3.35 7.01
C SER A 113 -10.42 -3.52 7.45
N GLU A 114 -11.09 -4.54 6.93
CA GLU A 114 -12.48 -4.86 7.25
C GLU A 114 -12.62 -5.46 8.66
N GLN A 115 -11.73 -6.40 9.00
CA GLN A 115 -11.70 -7.01 10.34
C GLN A 115 -11.46 -5.94 11.41
N MET A 116 -10.47 -5.08 11.22
CA MET A 116 -10.15 -4.01 12.17
C MET A 116 -11.31 -3.05 12.35
N ALA A 117 -11.97 -2.63 11.27
CA ALA A 117 -13.14 -1.75 11.37
C ALA A 117 -14.27 -2.42 12.14
N ASN A 118 -14.51 -3.69 11.88
CA ASN A 118 -15.53 -4.47 12.59
C ASN A 118 -15.20 -4.67 14.07
N GLU A 119 -13.97 -5.05 14.40
CA GLU A 119 -13.52 -5.28 15.80
C GLU A 119 -13.54 -4.00 16.62
N LEU A 120 -13.05 -2.90 16.03
CA LEU A 120 -13.03 -1.59 16.69
C LEU A 120 -14.39 -0.88 16.66
N ARG A 121 -15.35 -1.38 15.88
CA ARG A 121 -16.66 -0.77 15.65
C ARG A 121 -16.58 0.69 15.19
N ILE A 122 -15.68 0.95 14.26
CA ILE A 122 -15.49 2.25 13.64
C ILE A 122 -15.66 2.14 12.10
N PRO A 123 -16.00 3.24 11.42
CA PRO A 123 -16.19 3.22 9.97
C PRO A 123 -14.94 2.79 9.22
N LEU A 124 -15.14 2.07 8.10
CA LEU A 124 -14.11 1.83 7.09
C LEU A 124 -14.35 2.76 5.90
N VAL A 125 -13.34 3.52 5.53
CA VAL A 125 -13.33 4.31 4.30
C VAL A 125 -12.42 3.62 3.27
N ARG A 126 -12.95 3.27 2.11
CA ARG A 126 -12.22 2.67 1.01
C ARG A 126 -12.01 3.69 -0.11
N LEU A 127 -10.75 3.96 -0.45
CA LEU A 127 -10.34 4.79 -1.58
C LEU A 127 -10.01 3.86 -2.76
N VAL A 128 -11.04 3.51 -3.54
CA VAL A 128 -10.90 2.57 -4.64
C VAL A 128 -10.27 3.25 -5.86
N ASP A 129 -9.23 2.63 -6.40
CA ASP A 129 -8.55 3.06 -7.63
C ASP A 129 -7.85 1.84 -8.27
N GLY A 130 -8.64 0.91 -8.75
CA GLY A 130 -8.17 -0.35 -9.31
C GLY A 130 -8.47 -0.51 -10.79
N THR A 131 -7.91 -1.54 -11.39
CA THR A 131 -8.14 -1.92 -12.80
C THR A 131 -9.46 -2.64 -13.04
N GLY A 132 -10.32 -2.75 -12.02
CA GLY A 132 -11.51 -3.60 -12.06
C GLY A 132 -11.18 -5.08 -11.84
N GLY A 133 -12.17 -5.97 -11.96
CA GLY A 133 -12.08 -7.39 -11.60
C GLY A 133 -11.20 -8.26 -12.51
N GLY A 134 -10.36 -7.69 -13.37
CA GLY A 134 -9.43 -8.43 -14.21
C GLY A 134 -8.10 -8.65 -13.53
N GLY A 135 -7.67 -9.89 -13.37
CA GLY A 135 -6.28 -10.18 -13.03
C GLY A 135 -5.33 -9.78 -14.16
N SER A 136 -4.06 -9.63 -13.84
CA SER A 136 -3.03 -9.38 -14.86
C SER A 136 -2.98 -10.54 -15.86
N VAL A 137 -3.13 -10.24 -17.15
CA VAL A 137 -2.96 -11.24 -18.23
C VAL A 137 -1.61 -11.93 -18.08
N LYS A 138 -0.55 -11.19 -17.75
CA LYS A 138 0.77 -11.75 -17.50
C LYS A 138 0.78 -12.77 -16.36
N THR A 139 0.02 -12.55 -15.29
CA THR A 139 -0.08 -13.51 -14.18
C THR A 139 -0.83 -14.77 -14.60
N ILE A 140 -1.88 -14.63 -15.41
CA ILE A 140 -2.59 -15.77 -15.98
C ILE A 140 -1.65 -16.59 -16.87
N GLU A 141 -0.88 -15.94 -17.74
CA GLU A 141 0.07 -16.59 -18.63
C GLU A 141 1.21 -17.29 -17.89
N THR A 142 1.72 -16.69 -16.80
CA THR A 142 2.90 -17.21 -16.08
C THR A 142 2.57 -18.16 -14.94
N GLN A 143 1.41 -18.02 -14.32
CA GLN A 143 1.01 -18.79 -13.12
C GLN A 143 -0.23 -19.67 -13.36
N GLY A 144 -0.91 -19.52 -14.49
CA GLY A 144 -2.13 -20.27 -14.82
C GLY A 144 -3.39 -19.85 -14.05
N TYR A 145 -3.28 -18.88 -13.15
CA TYR A 145 -4.42 -18.36 -12.38
C TYR A 145 -4.23 -16.90 -12.04
N THR A 146 -5.31 -16.23 -11.65
CA THR A 146 -5.28 -14.88 -11.08
C THR A 146 -6.26 -14.82 -9.90
N TYR A 147 -5.96 -13.91 -8.97
CA TYR A 147 -6.86 -13.61 -7.87
C TYR A 147 -7.77 -12.44 -8.26
N VAL A 148 -9.07 -12.62 -8.06
CA VAL A 148 -10.07 -11.55 -8.12
C VAL A 148 -10.55 -11.35 -6.68
N PRO A 149 -10.32 -10.18 -6.07
CA PRO A 149 -10.75 -9.90 -4.71
C PRO A 149 -12.27 -9.83 -4.57
#